data_5bf23ab17120deb2358db7141a2c1137
#
_entry.id   5bf23ab17120deb2358db7141a2c1137
#
_cell.length_a   1.000
_cell.length_b   1.000
_cell.length_c   1.000
_cell.angle_alpha   90.00
_cell.angle_beta   90.00
_cell.angle_gamma   90.00
#
_symmetry.space_group_name_H-M   'P 1'
#
loop_
_entity.id
_entity.type
_entity.pdbx_description
1 polymer ?
#
loop_
_entity_poly.entity_id
_entity_poly.type
_entity_poly.pdbx_seq_one_letter_code
_entity_poly.pdbx_strand_id
1 'polypeptide(L)'
;MTSSTAMDSLMRKASRSPEIRDLAVIGDRRTAAVVSRGAEVVWYCPGRFDAPSILSGLLGGDHGSLRLVSPGMKPVSRDYLGESGVLRTRLATEAGEVSVTDWLNFGDAPTGALCRMVSPAPAACELRLSLRPGYARRSPDPVRFGDTVMAAGEGGTVHASHPLGEDDGEIVCRVPQGEEAWMVLADDGVELSPDREIVGRWLDATLAAWGAISRPPDTGVYGRAFADSLRALRLLTYEPTGAVVAAVTTSLPEIPGGTRNYDYRYAWLRDAGMIASAIVRAGNAGLDAQGFLGFVCSTKRSGMEPPLPALADLDGKPAADAGELPLAGYRESRPVRIGNAANDQLQLDGLGNVLLAAKLIYGSTDAERPHWATVSEVADYLAGHWNEPDHGIWEEETRLHYTSSKVIVACGLDSIAGFADDPAQAERWRAAVRDIRAFVASECLTAEGAYASVAGGADVDVSAALFPVWAYTRADTPEMIATMKVLERDHSPDGLLFRRTLVCADAAQEGAFLAGTLWVAHYWAIRGEPARARRIIDRALDYANDLGLFAEEADPQTGEMVGNFPQSFVHAALIGAVVDLRAALDAEAMEPGKENSHAS
;
A
#
# COMPACT_ATOMS: atom_id res chain seq x y z
N MET A 1 1.18 41.34 -26.01
CA MET A 1 0.62 40.09 -26.59
C MET A 1 1.54 38.86 -26.43
N THR A 2 2.70 38.96 -25.79
CA THR A 2 3.69 37.85 -25.66
C THR A 2 3.62 37.13 -24.31
N SER A 3 2.87 37.64 -23.33
CA SER A 3 2.75 37.01 -21.99
C SER A 3 1.69 35.90 -21.92
N SER A 4 0.58 36.03 -22.69
CA SER A 4 -0.52 35.06 -22.70
C SER A 4 -0.12 33.70 -23.34
N THR A 5 0.63 33.73 -24.43
CA THR A 5 1.04 32.51 -25.17
C THR A 5 2.08 31.66 -24.42
N ALA A 6 2.92 32.28 -23.59
CA ALA A 6 3.89 31.55 -22.74
C ALA A 6 3.19 30.90 -21.54
N MET A 7 2.17 31.57 -20.96
CA MET A 7 1.33 31.04 -19.89
C MET A 7 0.47 29.88 -20.42
N ASP A 8 -0.15 30.00 -21.60
CA ASP A 8 -0.89 28.92 -22.26
C ASP A 8 -0.02 27.71 -22.60
N SER A 9 1.25 27.93 -22.97
CA SER A 9 2.19 26.83 -23.22
C SER A 9 2.63 26.13 -21.93
N LEU A 10 2.76 26.87 -20.83
CA LEU A 10 3.03 26.32 -19.50
C LEU A 10 1.80 25.57 -18.95
N MET A 11 0.59 26.07 -19.20
CA MET A 11 -0.65 25.39 -18.82
C MET A 11 -0.87 24.08 -19.61
N ARG A 12 -0.52 24.02 -20.89
CA ARG A 12 -0.62 22.79 -21.71
C ARG A 12 0.47 21.75 -21.39
N LYS A 13 1.61 22.14 -20.78
CA LYS A 13 2.63 21.19 -20.28
C LYS A 13 2.24 20.50 -18.98
N ALA A 14 1.28 21.03 -18.23
CA ALA A 14 0.77 20.44 -16.97
C ALA A 14 -0.15 19.23 -17.18
N SER A 15 -0.45 18.79 -18.41
CA SER A 15 -1.41 17.71 -18.69
C SER A 15 -0.78 16.32 -18.82
N ARG A 16 0.48 16.10 -18.45
CA ARG A 16 1.05 14.76 -18.32
C ARG A 16 0.89 14.28 -16.88
N SER A 17 0.22 13.14 -16.69
CA SER A 17 0.19 12.46 -15.38
C SER A 17 1.63 12.37 -14.82
N PRO A 18 1.87 12.74 -13.55
CA PRO A 18 3.19 12.63 -12.94
C PRO A 18 3.66 11.18 -12.98
N GLU A 19 4.97 10.94 -12.98
CA GLU A 19 5.50 9.59 -12.81
C GLU A 19 5.11 9.06 -11.42
N ILE A 20 4.84 7.75 -11.30
CA ILE A 20 4.43 7.16 -10.01
C ILE A 20 5.53 7.37 -8.95
N ARG A 21 6.81 7.30 -9.34
CA ARG A 21 7.93 7.61 -8.43
C ARG A 21 7.96 9.05 -7.93
N ASP A 22 7.29 9.97 -8.61
CA ASP A 22 7.19 11.38 -8.21
C ASP A 22 6.03 11.65 -7.24
N LEU A 23 5.25 10.64 -6.91
CA LEU A 23 4.13 10.76 -5.99
C LEU A 23 4.58 10.67 -4.52
N ALA A 24 3.85 11.37 -3.67
CA ALA A 24 3.89 11.28 -2.21
C ALA A 24 2.48 11.08 -1.69
N VAL A 25 2.33 10.58 -0.48
CA VAL A 25 1.03 10.41 0.17
C VAL A 25 1.02 11.13 1.50
N ILE A 26 0.00 11.95 1.72
CA ILE A 26 -0.35 12.52 3.02
C ILE A 26 -1.66 11.89 3.49
N GLY A 27 -1.86 11.75 4.79
CA GLY A 27 -3.06 11.08 5.31
C GLY A 27 -3.31 11.38 6.78
N ASP A 28 -4.51 11.02 7.23
CA ASP A 28 -4.99 11.16 8.60
C ASP A 28 -5.50 9.84 9.20
N ARG A 29 -5.15 8.73 8.56
CA ARG A 29 -5.65 7.39 8.89
C ARG A 29 -7.16 7.20 8.69
N ARG A 30 -7.80 8.06 7.91
CA ARG A 30 -9.19 7.93 7.44
C ARG A 30 -9.25 8.03 5.93
N THR A 31 -8.46 8.94 5.40
CA THR A 31 -8.28 9.15 3.98
C THR A 31 -6.85 9.56 3.67
N ALA A 32 -6.57 9.72 2.39
CA ALA A 32 -5.27 10.18 1.93
C ALA A 32 -5.41 11.10 0.70
N ALA A 33 -4.42 11.96 0.53
CA ALA A 33 -4.21 12.69 -0.70
C ALA A 33 -2.85 12.37 -1.31
N VAL A 34 -2.79 12.34 -2.64
CA VAL A 34 -1.56 12.10 -3.40
C VAL A 34 -1.03 13.40 -3.93
N VAL A 35 0.25 13.67 -3.65
CA VAL A 35 0.94 14.92 -3.97
C VAL A 35 2.09 14.62 -4.92
N SER A 36 2.17 15.33 -6.05
CA SER A 36 3.28 15.21 -6.99
C SER A 36 4.57 15.88 -6.45
N ARG A 37 5.70 15.59 -7.07
CA ARG A 37 6.99 16.26 -6.76
C ARG A 37 6.94 17.78 -6.93
N GLY A 38 6.01 18.29 -7.74
CA GLY A 38 5.76 19.73 -7.93
C GLY A 38 4.81 20.34 -6.90
N ALA A 39 4.51 19.67 -5.80
CA ALA A 39 3.52 20.06 -4.79
C ALA A 39 2.11 20.23 -5.38
N GLU A 40 1.73 19.45 -6.37
CA GLU A 40 0.35 19.38 -6.85
C GLU A 40 -0.37 18.23 -6.20
N VAL A 41 -1.51 18.49 -5.52
CA VAL A 41 -2.40 17.44 -5.03
C VAL A 41 -3.22 16.95 -6.22
N VAL A 42 -2.97 15.73 -6.65
CA VAL A 42 -3.54 15.15 -7.88
C VAL A 42 -4.61 14.07 -7.63
N TRP A 43 -4.76 13.66 -6.38
CA TRP A 43 -5.76 12.70 -5.93
C TRP A 43 -6.20 13.00 -4.50
N TYR A 44 -7.51 13.05 -4.27
CA TYR A 44 -8.07 13.18 -2.93
C TYR A 44 -9.50 12.65 -2.87
N CYS A 45 -9.76 11.75 -1.91
CA CYS A 45 -11.08 11.21 -1.58
C CYS A 45 -11.47 11.73 -0.19
N PRO A 46 -12.45 12.64 -0.05
CA PRO A 46 -12.79 13.24 1.25
C PRO A 46 -13.35 12.20 2.23
N GLY A 47 -12.95 12.28 3.49
CA GLY A 47 -13.46 11.50 4.61
C GLY A 47 -13.09 10.02 4.66
N ARG A 48 -12.92 9.34 3.51
CA ARG A 48 -12.63 7.90 3.42
C ARG A 48 -11.78 7.57 2.20
N PHE A 49 -10.91 6.55 2.30
CA PHE A 49 -10.10 6.09 1.15
C PHE A 49 -10.96 5.70 -0.05
N ASP A 50 -12.07 5.02 0.16
CA ASP A 50 -12.97 4.48 -0.86
C ASP A 50 -14.09 5.46 -1.30
N ALA A 51 -14.12 6.68 -0.75
CA ALA A 51 -15.06 7.71 -1.17
C ALA A 51 -14.81 8.16 -2.62
N PRO A 52 -15.84 8.71 -3.29
CA PRO A 52 -15.65 9.35 -4.58
C PRO A 52 -14.67 10.51 -4.49
N SER A 53 -13.66 10.51 -5.38
CA SER A 53 -12.66 11.58 -5.40
C SER A 53 -13.25 12.93 -5.81
N ILE A 54 -12.68 14.00 -5.27
CA ILE A 54 -12.95 15.39 -5.67
C ILE A 54 -11.78 16.02 -6.42
N LEU A 55 -10.59 15.43 -6.29
CA LEU A 55 -9.41 15.71 -7.10
C LEU A 55 -8.98 14.39 -7.76
N SER A 56 -8.94 14.32 -9.07
CA SER A 56 -8.68 13.10 -9.86
C SER A 56 -7.65 13.32 -10.99
N GLY A 57 -6.85 14.38 -10.91
CA GLY A 57 -5.83 14.71 -11.93
C GLY A 57 -4.81 13.60 -12.18
N LEU A 58 -4.64 12.69 -11.20
CA LEU A 58 -3.81 11.49 -11.34
C LEU A 58 -4.27 10.57 -12.48
N LEU A 59 -5.58 10.49 -12.74
CA LEU A 59 -6.18 9.63 -13.76
C LEU A 59 -6.28 10.30 -15.16
N GLY A 60 -5.46 11.33 -15.39
CA GLY A 60 -5.33 12.03 -16.66
C GLY A 60 -6.37 13.11 -16.89
N GLY A 61 -6.11 14.01 -17.83
CA GLY A 61 -7.01 15.11 -18.17
C GLY A 61 -7.13 16.19 -17.09
N ASP A 62 -8.08 17.12 -17.28
CA ASP A 62 -8.44 18.15 -16.30
C ASP A 62 -9.49 17.62 -15.31
N HIS A 63 -9.04 16.72 -14.42
CA HIS A 63 -9.92 16.03 -13.49
C HIS A 63 -9.79 16.54 -12.05
N GLY A 64 -9.24 17.73 -11.88
CA GLY A 64 -9.12 18.44 -10.61
C GLY A 64 -7.80 18.24 -9.90
N SER A 65 -7.27 19.35 -9.37
CA SER A 65 -6.04 19.38 -8.57
C SER A 65 -5.96 20.66 -7.72
N LEU A 66 -5.06 20.64 -6.71
CA LEU A 66 -4.62 21.84 -5.97
C LEU A 66 -3.14 22.05 -6.22
N ARG A 67 -2.77 23.19 -6.79
CA ARG A 67 -1.38 23.49 -7.15
C ARG A 67 -0.94 24.90 -6.74
N LEU A 68 0.36 25.07 -6.54
CA LEU A 68 1.02 26.37 -6.47
C LEU A 68 1.58 26.72 -7.84
N VAL A 69 1.33 27.94 -8.31
CA VAL A 69 1.79 28.42 -9.61
C VAL A 69 2.63 29.67 -9.43
N SER A 70 3.86 29.64 -9.95
CA SER A 70 4.76 30.79 -10.06
C SER A 70 5.68 30.60 -11.27
N PRO A 71 6.11 31.66 -11.96
CA PRO A 71 7.02 31.54 -13.10
C PRO A 71 8.32 30.81 -12.74
N GLY A 72 8.76 29.93 -13.62
CA GLY A 72 10.04 29.22 -13.50
C GLY A 72 10.13 28.20 -12.37
N MET A 73 9.00 27.87 -11.70
CA MET A 73 8.96 26.97 -10.55
C MET A 73 9.43 25.55 -10.90
N LYS A 74 10.34 25.01 -10.06
CA LYS A 74 10.90 23.65 -10.21
C LYS A 74 11.02 22.97 -8.85
N PRO A 75 10.77 21.66 -8.74
CA PRO A 75 10.99 20.93 -7.50
C PRO A 75 12.49 20.89 -7.14
N VAL A 76 12.79 21.06 -5.86
CA VAL A 76 14.15 20.95 -5.29
C VAL A 76 14.27 19.70 -4.44
N SER A 77 13.43 19.59 -3.41
CA SER A 77 13.41 18.45 -2.48
C SER A 77 12.05 18.33 -1.82
N ARG A 78 11.80 17.18 -1.23
CA ARG A 78 10.64 16.94 -0.37
C ARG A 78 11.00 15.99 0.76
N ASP A 79 10.38 16.15 1.89
CA ASP A 79 10.58 15.33 3.08
C ASP A 79 9.30 15.29 3.92
N TYR A 80 9.08 14.20 4.64
CA TYR A 80 8.09 14.19 5.71
C TYR A 80 8.66 14.87 6.95
N LEU A 81 7.83 15.63 7.66
CA LEU A 81 8.22 16.26 8.92
C LEU A 81 8.27 15.22 10.04
N GLY A 82 9.46 14.74 10.37
CA GLY A 82 9.64 13.63 11.29
C GLY A 82 9.04 12.33 10.76
N GLU A 83 8.55 11.49 11.66
CA GLU A 83 7.87 10.22 11.32
C GLU A 83 6.36 10.45 11.14
N SER A 84 5.95 11.49 10.41
CA SER A 84 4.56 11.89 10.23
C SER A 84 4.06 11.65 8.79
N GLY A 85 2.75 11.85 8.59
CA GLY A 85 2.11 11.97 7.28
C GLY A 85 2.03 13.42 6.76
N VAL A 86 2.85 14.34 7.29
CA VAL A 86 2.93 15.75 6.88
C VAL A 86 4.08 15.94 5.90
N LEU A 87 3.79 16.37 4.69
CA LEU A 87 4.76 16.53 3.61
C LEU A 87 5.22 17.99 3.49
N ARG A 88 6.53 18.21 3.44
CA ARG A 88 7.11 19.49 3.03
C ARG A 88 7.79 19.34 1.68
N THR A 89 7.40 20.18 0.72
CA THR A 89 8.01 20.27 -0.61
C THR A 89 8.71 21.63 -0.76
N ARG A 90 9.95 21.66 -1.21
CA ARG A 90 10.69 22.88 -1.55
C ARG A 90 10.74 23.01 -3.06
N LEU A 91 10.43 24.22 -3.51
CA LEU A 91 10.37 24.57 -4.92
C LEU A 91 11.25 25.79 -5.16
N ALA A 92 12.13 25.73 -6.16
CA ALA A 92 12.88 26.88 -6.63
C ALA A 92 12.02 27.72 -7.57
N THR A 93 12.12 29.03 -7.47
CA THR A 93 11.61 30.03 -8.43
C THR A 93 12.78 30.88 -8.93
N GLU A 94 12.54 31.76 -9.90
CA GLU A 94 13.58 32.70 -10.38
C GLU A 94 14.06 33.68 -9.28
N ALA A 95 13.24 33.92 -8.26
CA ALA A 95 13.50 34.87 -7.17
C ALA A 95 14.02 34.20 -5.87
N GLY A 96 14.05 32.88 -5.78
CA GLY A 96 14.46 32.13 -4.58
C GLY A 96 13.62 30.89 -4.35
N GLU A 97 13.73 30.28 -3.17
CA GLU A 97 12.98 29.07 -2.80
C GLU A 97 11.69 29.39 -2.03
N VAL A 98 10.66 28.58 -2.27
CA VAL A 98 9.40 28.56 -1.51
C VAL A 98 9.16 27.16 -0.98
N SER A 99 8.66 27.05 0.25
CA SER A 99 8.25 25.78 0.86
C SER A 99 6.74 25.65 0.90
N VAL A 100 6.24 24.49 0.50
CA VAL A 100 4.83 24.09 0.62
C VAL A 100 4.76 22.96 1.64
N THR A 101 3.91 23.11 2.64
CA THR A 101 3.63 22.05 3.63
C THR A 101 2.18 21.61 3.46
N ASP A 102 1.99 20.33 3.19
CA ASP A 102 0.69 19.70 2.96
C ASP A 102 0.40 18.65 4.03
N TRP A 103 -0.83 18.63 4.54
CA TRP A 103 -1.29 17.61 5.49
C TRP A 103 -2.80 17.45 5.49
N LEU A 104 -3.26 16.33 6.02
CA LEU A 104 -4.61 16.12 6.50
C LEU A 104 -4.61 16.25 8.03
N ASN A 105 -5.58 16.96 8.59
CA ASN A 105 -5.69 17.14 10.05
C ASN A 105 -5.87 15.79 10.75
N PHE A 106 -5.07 15.54 11.79
CA PHE A 106 -5.06 14.28 12.56
C PHE A 106 -4.94 14.54 14.06
N GLY A 107 -5.45 13.61 14.88
CA GLY A 107 -5.45 13.70 16.33
C GLY A 107 -6.44 14.74 16.86
N ASP A 108 -5.97 15.70 17.64
CA ASP A 108 -6.80 16.76 18.23
C ASP A 108 -7.18 17.87 17.24
N ALA A 109 -6.64 17.85 16.01
CA ALA A 109 -7.09 18.76 14.96
C ALA A 109 -8.43 18.27 14.35
N PRO A 110 -9.32 19.17 13.91
CA PRO A 110 -10.59 18.80 13.31
C PRO A 110 -10.37 17.93 12.07
N THR A 111 -10.98 16.76 12.01
CA THR A 111 -10.91 15.84 10.86
C THR A 111 -11.66 16.39 9.64
N GLY A 112 -11.39 15.84 8.44
CA GLY A 112 -12.06 16.26 7.20
C GLY A 112 -11.55 17.59 6.67
N ALA A 113 -10.24 17.83 6.78
CA ALA A 113 -9.60 19.02 6.23
C ALA A 113 -8.24 18.70 5.61
N LEU A 114 -8.11 19.01 4.32
CA LEU A 114 -6.84 19.05 3.60
C LEU A 114 -6.27 20.46 3.75
N CYS A 115 -5.11 20.57 4.37
CA CYS A 115 -4.44 21.81 4.69
C CYS A 115 -3.16 21.98 3.87
N ARG A 116 -2.94 23.19 3.39
CA ARG A 116 -1.70 23.61 2.72
C ARG A 116 -1.22 24.92 3.32
N MET A 117 0.07 24.99 3.66
CA MET A 117 0.77 26.24 4.02
C MET A 117 1.91 26.50 3.02
N VAL A 118 2.07 27.75 2.65
CA VAL A 118 3.14 28.24 1.78
C VAL A 118 3.96 29.23 2.59
N SER A 119 5.28 29.01 2.68
CA SER A 119 6.21 29.96 3.32
C SER A 119 6.19 31.31 2.58
N PRO A 120 6.73 32.40 3.19
CA PRO A 120 6.82 33.68 2.49
C PRO A 120 7.43 33.49 1.09
N ALA A 121 6.64 33.79 0.06
CA ALA A 121 6.99 33.48 -1.32
C ALA A 121 7.94 34.55 -1.88
N PRO A 122 9.10 34.17 -2.45
CA PRO A 122 10.10 35.13 -2.95
C PRO A 122 9.60 35.90 -4.19
N ALA A 123 8.56 35.41 -4.86
CA ALA A 123 7.84 36.07 -5.95
C ALA A 123 6.34 35.91 -5.75
N ALA A 124 5.53 36.77 -6.36
CA ALA A 124 4.08 36.58 -6.36
C ALA A 124 3.72 35.20 -6.96
N CYS A 125 2.76 34.53 -6.32
CA CYS A 125 2.31 33.20 -6.75
C CYS A 125 0.79 33.07 -6.61
N GLU A 126 0.24 32.00 -7.15
CA GLU A 126 -1.18 31.66 -7.06
C GLU A 126 -1.36 30.26 -6.51
N LEU A 127 -2.24 30.08 -5.51
CA LEU A 127 -2.84 28.80 -5.19
C LEU A 127 -4.07 28.63 -6.08
N ARG A 128 -4.07 27.60 -6.88
CA ARG A 128 -5.16 27.29 -7.83
C ARG A 128 -5.76 25.93 -7.48
N LEU A 129 -7.07 25.91 -7.32
CA LEU A 129 -7.84 24.72 -6.97
C LEU A 129 -8.91 24.48 -8.02
N SER A 130 -8.79 23.35 -8.75
CA SER A 130 -9.80 22.84 -9.65
C SER A 130 -10.53 21.70 -8.94
N LEU A 131 -11.78 21.87 -8.56
CA LEU A 131 -12.61 20.84 -7.94
C LEU A 131 -13.42 20.10 -9.00
N ARG A 132 -13.44 18.75 -8.91
CA ARG A 132 -14.19 17.87 -9.82
C ARG A 132 -14.81 16.70 -9.04
N PRO A 133 -15.87 16.95 -8.24
CA PRO A 133 -16.49 15.93 -7.40
C PRO A 133 -17.03 14.73 -8.16
N GLY A 134 -17.14 13.59 -7.47
CA GLY A 134 -17.73 12.38 -7.99
C GLY A 134 -16.92 11.74 -9.11
N TYR A 135 -15.59 11.67 -8.96
CA TYR A 135 -14.67 11.18 -9.98
C TYR A 135 -14.75 12.02 -11.28
N ALA A 136 -14.58 13.31 -11.15
CA ALA A 136 -14.62 14.29 -12.24
C ALA A 136 -15.93 14.36 -13.05
N ARG A 137 -17.04 13.79 -12.52
CA ARG A 137 -18.34 13.84 -13.21
C ARG A 137 -19.09 15.15 -13.02
N ARG A 138 -18.66 15.97 -12.07
CA ARG A 138 -19.33 17.23 -11.71
C ARG A 138 -18.33 18.38 -11.72
N SER A 139 -18.83 19.56 -12.07
CA SER A 139 -18.12 20.82 -11.90
C SER A 139 -18.97 21.65 -10.92
N PRO A 140 -18.49 21.92 -9.71
CA PRO A 140 -19.27 22.76 -8.80
C PRO A 140 -19.27 24.20 -9.28
N ASP A 141 -20.37 24.91 -9.00
CA ASP A 141 -20.44 26.37 -9.11
C ASP A 141 -20.17 26.93 -7.70
N PRO A 142 -18.97 27.43 -7.39
CA PRO A 142 -18.62 27.89 -6.04
C PRO A 142 -19.45 29.08 -5.63
N VAL A 143 -19.96 29.07 -4.39
CA VAL A 143 -20.70 30.17 -3.80
C VAL A 143 -19.80 30.89 -2.80
N ARG A 144 -19.63 32.21 -2.99
CA ARG A 144 -18.81 33.05 -2.11
C ARG A 144 -19.54 33.37 -0.81
N PHE A 145 -18.90 33.17 0.34
CA PHE A 145 -19.37 33.54 1.67
C PHE A 145 -18.54 34.66 2.34
N GLY A 146 -17.73 35.35 1.57
CA GLY A 146 -16.81 36.40 2.01
C GLY A 146 -15.63 36.50 1.08
N ASP A 147 -14.62 37.29 1.43
CA ASP A 147 -13.46 37.45 0.57
C ASP A 147 -12.56 36.21 0.56
N THR A 148 -12.53 35.46 1.66
CA THR A 148 -11.61 34.34 1.88
C THR A 148 -12.29 32.96 2.01
N VAL A 149 -13.62 32.89 1.77
CA VAL A 149 -14.39 31.64 1.92
C VAL A 149 -15.29 31.40 0.71
N MET A 150 -15.20 30.21 0.13
CA MET A 150 -16.05 29.73 -0.95
C MET A 150 -16.53 28.31 -0.67
N ALA A 151 -17.85 28.06 -0.77
CA ALA A 151 -18.42 26.71 -0.72
C ALA A 151 -18.64 26.17 -2.14
N ALA A 152 -18.25 24.92 -2.36
CA ALA A 152 -18.34 24.22 -3.64
C ALA A 152 -19.26 22.98 -3.58
N GLY A 153 -20.29 23.01 -2.71
CA GLY A 153 -21.20 21.88 -2.50
C GLY A 153 -20.43 20.60 -2.17
N GLU A 154 -20.69 19.51 -2.89
CA GLU A 154 -19.98 18.24 -2.69
C GLU A 154 -18.45 18.33 -2.82
N GLY A 155 -17.91 19.43 -3.34
CA GLY A 155 -16.48 19.74 -3.34
C GLY A 155 -15.96 20.28 -2.00
N GLY A 156 -16.84 20.51 -1.02
CA GLY A 156 -16.50 21.04 0.30
C GLY A 156 -16.43 22.57 0.36
N THR A 157 -15.78 23.09 1.40
CA THR A 157 -15.61 24.53 1.63
C THR A 157 -14.12 24.90 1.62
N VAL A 158 -13.79 25.92 0.83
CA VAL A 158 -12.42 26.45 0.71
C VAL A 158 -12.27 27.68 1.58
N HIS A 159 -11.28 27.66 2.47
CA HIS A 159 -10.83 28.80 3.25
C HIS A 159 -9.41 29.17 2.85
N ALA A 160 -9.08 30.44 2.78
CA ALA A 160 -7.75 30.90 2.42
C ALA A 160 -7.30 32.12 3.23
N SER A 161 -5.99 32.37 3.28
CA SER A 161 -5.41 33.55 3.94
C SER A 161 -5.63 34.84 3.17
N HIS A 162 -5.85 34.76 1.87
CA HIS A 162 -6.02 35.89 0.97
C HIS A 162 -7.33 35.77 0.20
N PRO A 163 -7.82 36.88 -0.40
CA PRO A 163 -9.05 36.85 -1.17
C PRO A 163 -9.10 35.79 -2.24
N LEU A 164 -10.17 35.03 -2.27
CA LEU A 164 -10.46 34.04 -3.29
C LEU A 164 -11.10 34.69 -4.51
N GLY A 165 -10.73 34.23 -5.69
CA GLY A 165 -11.32 34.60 -6.97
C GLY A 165 -11.65 33.36 -7.78
N GLU A 166 -12.26 33.56 -8.94
CA GLU A 166 -12.46 32.53 -9.94
C GLU A 166 -11.75 32.94 -11.23
N ASP A 167 -11.10 31.97 -11.87
CA ASP A 167 -10.41 32.15 -13.14
C ASP A 167 -10.43 30.82 -13.88
N ASP A 168 -11.06 30.79 -15.06
CA ASP A 168 -11.22 29.60 -15.92
C ASP A 168 -11.78 28.36 -15.20
N GLY A 169 -12.79 28.57 -14.33
CA GLY A 169 -13.44 27.50 -13.55
C GLY A 169 -12.60 26.94 -12.41
N GLU A 170 -11.52 27.62 -12.02
CA GLU A 170 -10.72 27.34 -10.85
C GLU A 170 -10.92 28.38 -9.75
N ILE A 171 -10.85 27.96 -8.51
CA ILE A 171 -10.75 28.85 -7.35
C ILE A 171 -9.29 29.29 -7.24
N VAL A 172 -9.05 30.60 -7.20
CA VAL A 172 -7.70 31.19 -7.20
C VAL A 172 -7.50 32.07 -5.98
N CYS A 173 -6.41 31.80 -5.25
CA CYS A 173 -5.91 32.64 -4.17
C CYS A 173 -4.58 33.27 -4.62
N ARG A 174 -4.55 34.61 -4.81
CA ARG A 174 -3.35 35.33 -5.22
C ARG A 174 -2.54 35.76 -4.02
N VAL A 175 -1.27 35.36 -3.98
CA VAL A 175 -0.34 35.59 -2.87
C VAL A 175 0.70 36.61 -3.31
N PRO A 176 0.75 37.80 -2.68
CA PRO A 176 1.79 38.81 -2.98
C PRO A 176 3.19 38.31 -2.65
N GLN A 177 4.20 38.90 -3.30
CA GLN A 177 5.60 38.67 -2.97
C GLN A 177 5.89 38.99 -1.50
N GLY A 178 6.63 38.10 -0.83
CA GLY A 178 7.06 38.25 0.55
C GLY A 178 6.00 37.82 1.59
N GLU A 179 4.81 37.45 1.17
CA GLU A 179 3.75 37.01 2.06
C GLU A 179 3.70 35.47 2.16
N GLU A 180 3.34 34.97 3.35
CA GLU A 180 2.95 33.58 3.56
C GLU A 180 1.48 33.39 3.18
N ALA A 181 1.13 32.15 2.83
CA ALA A 181 -0.27 31.84 2.55
C ALA A 181 -0.66 30.50 3.16
N TRP A 182 -1.96 30.32 3.33
CA TRP A 182 -2.55 29.02 3.61
C TRP A 182 -3.87 28.86 2.87
N MET A 183 -4.21 27.60 2.59
CA MET A 183 -5.49 27.18 2.05
C MET A 183 -5.93 25.91 2.78
N VAL A 184 -7.20 25.87 3.17
CA VAL A 184 -7.84 24.72 3.81
C VAL A 184 -9.04 24.34 2.97
N LEU A 185 -9.08 23.10 2.53
CA LEU A 185 -10.23 22.47 1.90
C LEU A 185 -10.90 21.59 2.95
N ALA A 186 -12.02 22.08 3.50
CA ALA A 186 -12.86 21.32 4.41
C ALA A 186 -13.82 20.43 3.62
N ASP A 187 -13.98 19.17 4.02
CA ASP A 187 -14.91 18.23 3.41
C ASP A 187 -16.35 18.75 3.52
N ASP A 188 -17.24 18.27 2.63
CA ASP A 188 -18.65 18.66 2.66
C ASP A 188 -19.30 18.36 4.02
N GLY A 189 -20.01 19.34 4.57
CA GLY A 189 -20.64 19.28 5.90
C GLY A 189 -19.70 19.51 7.08
N VAL A 190 -18.40 19.76 6.86
CA VAL A 190 -17.43 20.11 7.91
C VAL A 190 -17.35 21.62 8.05
N GLU A 191 -17.80 22.15 9.20
CA GLU A 191 -17.76 23.57 9.51
C GLU A 191 -16.45 23.94 10.22
N LEU A 192 -15.65 24.79 9.58
CA LEU A 192 -14.38 25.30 10.11
C LEU A 192 -14.35 26.83 10.05
N SER A 193 -13.57 27.42 10.94
CA SER A 193 -13.29 28.87 10.92
C SER A 193 -11.78 29.10 11.13
N PRO A 194 -10.96 28.73 10.14
CA PRO A 194 -9.50 28.82 10.26
C PRO A 194 -9.03 30.27 10.17
N ASP A 195 -7.99 30.56 10.94
CA ASP A 195 -7.08 31.69 10.77
C ASP A 195 -5.64 31.19 10.80
N ARG A 196 -4.68 32.07 10.64
CA ARG A 196 -3.26 31.70 10.59
C ARG A 196 -2.78 30.95 11.85
N GLU A 197 -3.22 31.38 13.01
CA GLU A 197 -2.86 30.79 14.30
C GLU A 197 -3.52 29.42 14.48
N ILE A 198 -4.80 29.31 14.12
CA ILE A 198 -5.56 28.06 14.17
C ILE A 198 -4.96 27.01 13.24
N VAL A 199 -4.65 27.36 11.99
CA VAL A 199 -4.02 26.44 11.02
C VAL A 199 -2.64 25.98 11.51
N GLY A 200 -1.86 26.88 12.15
CA GLY A 200 -0.59 26.51 12.78
C GLY A 200 -0.77 25.51 13.93
N ARG A 201 -1.77 25.72 14.81
CA ARG A 201 -2.09 24.77 15.89
C ARG A 201 -2.56 23.41 15.35
N TRP A 202 -3.28 23.37 14.23
CA TRP A 202 -3.68 22.10 13.61
C TRP A 202 -2.47 21.32 13.08
N LEU A 203 -1.52 22.02 12.50
CA LEU A 203 -0.24 21.39 12.08
C LEU A 203 0.49 20.80 13.29
N ASP A 204 0.64 21.58 14.37
CA ASP A 204 1.32 21.12 15.60
C ASP A 204 0.60 19.92 16.23
N ALA A 205 -0.74 19.94 16.31
CA ALA A 205 -1.56 18.85 16.82
C ALA A 205 -1.40 17.59 15.94
N THR A 206 -1.40 17.75 14.62
CA THR A 206 -1.19 16.65 13.66
C THR A 206 0.20 16.02 13.82
N LEU A 207 1.24 16.84 13.96
CA LEU A 207 2.61 16.34 14.19
C LEU A 207 2.73 15.60 15.53
N ALA A 208 2.10 16.13 16.59
CA ALA A 208 2.07 15.49 17.90
C ALA A 208 1.34 14.13 17.86
N ALA A 209 0.19 14.05 17.17
CA ALA A 209 -0.57 12.81 17.02
C ALA A 209 0.22 11.75 16.24
N TRP A 210 0.89 12.11 15.15
CA TRP A 210 1.78 11.21 14.43
C TRP A 210 2.96 10.77 15.31
N GLY A 211 3.58 11.68 16.07
CA GLY A 211 4.65 11.38 17.00
C GLY A 211 4.25 10.37 18.08
N ALA A 212 3.00 10.41 18.55
CA ALA A 212 2.50 9.50 19.59
C ALA A 212 2.38 8.05 19.11
N ILE A 213 2.14 7.82 17.82
CA ILE A 213 2.02 6.48 17.23
C ILE A 213 3.29 6.01 16.52
N SER A 214 4.25 6.90 16.31
CA SER A 214 5.51 6.61 15.62
C SER A 214 6.54 6.04 16.59
N ARG A 215 7.50 5.29 16.03
CA ARG A 215 8.64 4.76 16.80
C ARG A 215 9.85 5.69 16.69
N PRO A 216 10.78 5.61 17.65
CA PRO A 216 12.09 6.22 17.49
C PRO A 216 12.75 5.75 16.19
N PRO A 217 13.64 6.56 15.59
CA PRO A 217 14.39 6.18 14.40
C PRO A 217 15.09 4.83 14.59
N ASP A 218 14.89 3.94 13.63
CA ASP A 218 15.55 2.64 13.60
C ASP A 218 16.98 2.79 13.05
N THR A 219 17.97 2.43 13.85
CA THR A 219 19.40 2.53 13.50
C THR A 219 19.98 1.21 12.97
N GLY A 220 19.18 0.15 12.88
CA GLY A 220 19.59 -1.15 12.33
C GLY A 220 19.83 -1.11 10.82
N VAL A 221 20.30 -2.23 10.30
CA VAL A 221 20.45 -2.42 8.84
C VAL A 221 19.13 -2.14 8.15
N TYR A 222 19.13 -1.30 7.12
CA TYR A 222 17.94 -0.78 6.43
C TYR A 222 16.95 -0.02 7.33
N GLY A 223 17.42 0.58 8.44
CA GLY A 223 16.57 1.25 9.44
C GLY A 223 15.66 2.32 8.82
N ARG A 224 16.18 3.12 7.87
CA ARG A 224 15.38 4.14 7.17
C ARG A 224 14.26 3.51 6.34
N ALA A 225 14.56 2.55 5.48
CA ALA A 225 13.56 1.89 4.63
C ALA A 225 12.52 1.14 5.45
N PHE A 226 12.93 0.56 6.59
CA PHE A 226 12.05 -0.08 7.57
C PHE A 226 11.08 0.93 8.21
N ALA A 227 11.57 2.09 8.66
CA ALA A 227 10.75 3.15 9.24
C ALA A 227 9.78 3.75 8.20
N ASP A 228 10.26 4.01 6.99
CA ASP A 228 9.43 4.51 5.88
C ASP A 228 8.31 3.53 5.53
N SER A 229 8.58 2.20 5.57
CA SER A 229 7.55 1.18 5.33
C SER A 229 6.53 1.11 6.47
N LEU A 230 6.94 1.23 7.73
CA LEU A 230 5.99 1.33 8.84
C LEU A 230 5.10 2.57 8.74
N ARG A 231 5.67 3.72 8.32
CA ARG A 231 4.89 4.94 8.06
C ARG A 231 3.89 4.71 6.92
N ALA A 232 4.31 4.09 5.81
CA ALA A 232 3.43 3.78 4.69
C ALA A 232 2.25 2.92 5.13
N LEU A 233 2.46 1.84 5.90
CA LEU A 233 1.39 1.00 6.41
C LEU A 233 0.42 1.77 7.32
N ARG A 234 0.91 2.70 8.14
CA ARG A 234 0.04 3.56 8.96
C ARG A 234 -0.79 4.53 8.13
N LEU A 235 -0.21 5.11 7.08
CA LEU A 235 -0.93 5.96 6.11
C LEU A 235 -2.03 5.21 5.37
N LEU A 236 -1.88 3.89 5.20
CA LEU A 236 -2.84 3.00 4.53
C LEU A 236 -3.87 2.38 5.50
N THR A 237 -3.73 2.62 6.81
CA THR A 237 -4.64 2.08 7.83
C THR A 237 -5.82 3.00 8.06
N TYR A 238 -7.04 2.47 7.94
CA TYR A 238 -8.28 3.14 8.32
C TYR A 238 -8.50 2.95 9.83
N GLU A 239 -8.13 3.94 10.60
CA GLU A 239 -8.10 3.89 12.07
C GLU A 239 -9.44 3.52 12.71
N PRO A 240 -10.61 3.98 12.21
CA PRO A 240 -11.89 3.67 12.86
C PRO A 240 -12.22 2.18 12.95
N THR A 241 -11.69 1.34 12.06
CA THR A 241 -11.99 -0.11 12.03
C THR A 241 -10.76 -0.99 12.09
N GLY A 242 -9.56 -0.44 11.81
CA GLY A 242 -8.33 -1.20 11.67
C GLY A 242 -8.15 -1.82 10.27
N ALA A 243 -9.02 -1.52 9.30
CA ALA A 243 -8.83 -1.93 7.91
C ALA A 243 -7.52 -1.35 7.33
N VAL A 244 -6.84 -2.11 6.48
CA VAL A 244 -5.70 -1.62 5.70
C VAL A 244 -6.03 -1.76 4.23
N VAL A 245 -6.00 -0.65 3.49
CA VAL A 245 -6.20 -0.68 2.05
C VAL A 245 -4.95 -1.18 1.33
N ALA A 246 -5.14 -1.90 0.23
CA ALA A 246 -4.02 -2.36 -0.59
C ALA A 246 -3.21 -1.17 -1.15
N ALA A 247 -3.89 -0.10 -1.58
CA ALA A 247 -3.30 1.20 -1.91
C ALA A 247 -4.35 2.32 -1.80
N VAL A 248 -3.91 3.60 -1.75
CA VAL A 248 -4.85 4.76 -1.72
C VAL A 248 -5.33 5.17 -3.11
N THR A 249 -4.84 4.53 -4.16
CA THR A 249 -5.16 4.83 -5.56
C THR A 249 -6.04 3.75 -6.18
N THR A 250 -6.65 4.10 -7.29
CA THR A 250 -7.29 3.16 -8.21
C THR A 250 -6.71 3.31 -9.60
N SER A 251 -6.71 2.21 -10.34
CA SER A 251 -6.49 2.18 -11.80
C SER A 251 -5.16 2.76 -12.28
N LEU A 252 -4.14 2.77 -11.43
CA LEU A 252 -2.78 2.89 -11.92
C LEU A 252 -2.37 1.55 -12.55
N PRO A 253 -1.90 1.55 -13.81
CA PRO A 253 -1.74 0.33 -14.59
C PRO A 253 -0.51 -0.49 -14.15
N GLU A 254 -0.64 -1.81 -14.12
CA GLU A 254 0.50 -2.74 -14.04
C GLU A 254 1.31 -2.69 -15.35
N ILE A 255 0.61 -2.46 -16.48
CA ILE A 255 1.23 -2.28 -17.81
C ILE A 255 0.72 -0.96 -18.38
N PRO A 256 1.55 0.09 -18.53
CA PRO A 256 1.12 1.36 -19.12
C PRO A 256 0.47 1.18 -20.50
N GLY A 257 -0.75 1.72 -20.67
CA GLY A 257 -1.59 1.52 -21.84
C GLY A 257 -2.38 0.20 -21.87
N GLY A 258 -2.20 -0.65 -20.87
CA GLY A 258 -2.89 -1.94 -20.73
C GLY A 258 -4.24 -1.84 -20.02
N THR A 259 -4.84 -3.02 -19.78
CA THR A 259 -6.19 -3.16 -19.20
C THR A 259 -6.20 -3.65 -17.75
N ARG A 260 -5.05 -4.01 -17.19
CA ARG A 260 -4.90 -4.49 -15.80
C ARG A 260 -4.85 -3.29 -14.84
N ASN A 261 -6.02 -2.74 -14.59
CA ASN A 261 -6.23 -1.53 -13.80
C ASN A 261 -7.31 -1.83 -12.77
N TYR A 262 -6.97 -1.85 -11.47
CA TYR A 262 -7.85 -2.30 -10.40
C TYR A 262 -8.02 -1.23 -9.32
N ASP A 263 -9.13 -1.29 -8.58
CA ASP A 263 -9.35 -0.44 -7.42
C ASP A 263 -8.78 -1.10 -6.16
N TYR A 264 -7.71 -0.51 -5.60
CA TYR A 264 -6.99 -1.03 -4.43
C TYR A 264 -7.37 -0.34 -3.11
N ARG A 265 -8.43 0.47 -3.10
CA ARG A 265 -8.88 1.19 -1.91
C ARG A 265 -9.75 0.33 -0.97
N TYR A 266 -9.62 -0.99 -1.06
CA TYR A 266 -10.29 -2.01 -0.26
C TYR A 266 -9.27 -2.80 0.57
N ALA A 267 -9.79 -3.55 1.55
CA ALA A 267 -8.98 -4.39 2.42
C ALA A 267 -9.11 -5.87 2.03
N TRP A 268 -8.00 -6.47 1.61
CA TRP A 268 -7.90 -7.92 1.39
C TRP A 268 -7.52 -8.64 2.67
N LEU A 269 -8.14 -9.79 2.94
CA LEU A 269 -7.83 -10.59 4.12
C LEU A 269 -6.42 -11.19 4.05
N ARG A 270 -5.97 -11.58 2.87
CA ARG A 270 -4.59 -12.03 2.61
C ARG A 270 -3.60 -10.94 3.02
N ASP A 271 -3.77 -9.74 2.51
CA ASP A 271 -2.88 -8.60 2.77
C ASP A 271 -2.91 -8.23 4.25
N ALA A 272 -4.10 -8.15 4.85
CA ALA A 272 -4.26 -7.87 6.27
C ALA A 272 -3.51 -8.89 7.15
N GLY A 273 -3.58 -10.19 6.83
CA GLY A 273 -2.86 -11.25 7.54
C GLY A 273 -1.34 -11.11 7.41
N MET A 274 -0.83 -10.82 6.21
CA MET A 274 0.60 -10.64 5.98
C MET A 274 1.13 -9.34 6.60
N ILE A 275 0.38 -8.25 6.53
CA ILE A 275 0.71 -6.97 7.16
C ILE A 275 0.75 -7.14 8.69
N ALA A 276 -0.28 -7.76 9.30
CA ALA A 276 -0.30 -8.03 10.73
C ALA A 276 0.91 -8.86 11.16
N SER A 277 1.25 -9.90 10.39
CA SER A 277 2.43 -10.74 10.64
C SER A 277 3.73 -9.93 10.58
N ALA A 278 3.89 -9.05 9.59
CA ALA A 278 5.06 -8.20 9.45
C ALA A 278 5.18 -7.20 10.62
N ILE A 279 4.07 -6.57 11.02
CA ILE A 279 4.03 -5.61 12.13
C ILE A 279 4.36 -6.28 13.47
N VAL A 280 3.81 -7.48 13.75
CA VAL A 280 4.13 -8.23 14.98
C VAL A 280 5.61 -8.61 15.01
N ARG A 281 6.14 -9.12 13.91
CA ARG A 281 7.56 -9.50 13.78
C ARG A 281 8.50 -8.29 13.89
N ALA A 282 8.05 -7.12 13.48
CA ALA A 282 8.73 -5.85 13.71
C ALA A 282 8.75 -5.42 15.19
N GLY A 283 8.19 -6.24 16.09
CA GLY A 283 8.08 -5.95 17.53
C GLY A 283 6.98 -4.91 17.83
N ASN A 284 5.98 -4.77 16.97
CA ASN A 284 4.85 -3.85 17.14
C ASN A 284 3.52 -4.61 17.32
N ALA A 285 3.50 -5.56 18.24
CA ALA A 285 2.35 -6.40 18.54
C ALA A 285 1.15 -5.66 19.17
N GLY A 286 1.26 -4.33 19.35
CA GLY A 286 0.26 -3.49 19.99
C GLY A 286 -1.02 -3.28 19.15
N LEU A 287 -1.63 -2.11 19.35
CA LEU A 287 -2.95 -1.75 18.83
C LEU A 287 -3.13 -2.00 17.31
N ASP A 288 -2.09 -1.77 16.50
CA ASP A 288 -2.22 -1.92 15.04
C ASP A 288 -2.51 -3.38 14.63
N ALA A 289 -1.72 -4.36 15.13
CA ALA A 289 -1.93 -5.77 14.77
C ALA A 289 -3.25 -6.33 15.31
N GLN A 290 -3.65 -5.94 16.53
CA GLN A 290 -4.94 -6.32 17.11
C GLN A 290 -6.11 -5.68 16.36
N GLY A 291 -5.94 -4.41 15.93
CA GLY A 291 -6.91 -3.72 15.09
C GLY A 291 -7.17 -4.46 13.79
N PHE A 292 -6.14 -4.95 13.11
CA PHE A 292 -6.27 -5.75 11.89
C PHE A 292 -7.03 -7.05 12.11
N LEU A 293 -6.69 -7.80 13.17
CA LEU A 293 -7.43 -9.03 13.47
C LEU A 293 -8.89 -8.74 13.83
N GLY A 294 -9.13 -7.65 14.59
CA GLY A 294 -10.46 -7.16 14.91
C GLY A 294 -11.28 -6.82 13.68
N PHE A 295 -10.70 -6.08 12.74
CA PHE A 295 -11.32 -5.76 11.45
C PHE A 295 -11.66 -7.03 10.68
N VAL A 296 -10.67 -7.90 10.44
CA VAL A 296 -10.87 -9.16 9.70
C VAL A 296 -12.01 -9.98 10.30
N CYS A 297 -12.03 -10.15 11.63
CA CYS A 297 -13.07 -10.89 12.31
C CYS A 297 -14.45 -10.19 12.24
N SER A 298 -14.49 -8.87 12.11
CA SER A 298 -15.73 -8.10 11.96
C SER A 298 -16.40 -8.29 10.59
N THR A 299 -15.65 -8.75 9.56
CA THR A 299 -16.19 -9.05 8.23
C THR A 299 -17.04 -10.31 8.20
N LYS A 300 -16.99 -11.11 9.27
CA LYS A 300 -17.77 -12.35 9.41
C LYS A 300 -19.25 -12.10 9.26
N ARG A 301 -19.91 -12.94 8.46
CA ARG A 301 -21.37 -12.94 8.29
C ARG A 301 -21.97 -14.27 8.68
N SER A 302 -23.10 -14.23 9.38
CA SER A 302 -23.82 -15.44 9.80
C SER A 302 -24.30 -16.24 8.59
N GLY A 303 -23.96 -17.55 8.55
CA GLY A 303 -24.36 -18.46 7.48
C GLY A 303 -23.60 -18.27 6.15
N MET A 304 -22.51 -17.52 6.15
CA MET A 304 -21.63 -17.38 4.99
C MET A 304 -20.60 -18.53 4.95
N GLU A 305 -20.36 -19.07 3.77
CA GLU A 305 -19.30 -20.03 3.45
C GLU A 305 -18.50 -19.53 2.24
N PRO A 306 -17.23 -19.22 2.37
CA PRO A 306 -16.38 -19.27 3.58
C PRO A 306 -16.82 -18.26 4.66
N PRO A 307 -16.42 -18.46 5.93
CA PRO A 307 -16.85 -17.61 7.05
C PRO A 307 -16.41 -16.15 6.96
N LEU A 308 -15.37 -15.87 6.17
CA LEU A 308 -14.87 -14.53 5.89
C LEU A 308 -14.74 -14.34 4.37
N PRO A 309 -15.02 -13.15 3.82
CA PRO A 309 -14.85 -12.85 2.40
C PRO A 309 -13.37 -12.75 2.00
N ALA A 310 -13.05 -12.76 0.71
CA ALA A 310 -11.68 -12.50 0.23
C ALA A 310 -11.23 -11.05 0.46
N LEU A 311 -12.16 -10.12 0.29
CA LEU A 311 -11.93 -8.69 0.55
C LEU A 311 -13.21 -8.02 1.09
N ALA A 312 -13.04 -6.86 1.70
CA ALA A 312 -14.13 -6.05 2.25
C ALA A 312 -13.88 -4.55 2.04
N ASP A 313 -14.94 -3.75 2.16
CA ASP A 313 -14.81 -2.31 2.30
C ASP A 313 -14.26 -1.95 3.70
N LEU A 314 -14.07 -0.67 3.96
CA LEU A 314 -13.50 -0.18 5.21
C LEU A 314 -14.38 -0.41 6.45
N ASP A 315 -15.65 -0.73 6.27
CA ASP A 315 -16.60 -1.09 7.35
C ASP A 315 -16.77 -2.61 7.51
N GLY A 316 -16.02 -3.41 6.76
CA GLY A 316 -16.16 -4.86 6.76
C GLY A 316 -17.36 -5.40 5.96
N LYS A 317 -17.99 -4.57 5.12
CA LYS A 317 -19.05 -4.97 4.20
C LYS A 317 -18.47 -5.48 2.88
N PRO A 318 -19.29 -6.11 1.99
CA PRO A 318 -18.83 -6.42 0.65
C PRO A 318 -18.27 -5.18 -0.03
N ALA A 319 -17.16 -5.33 -0.75
CA ALA A 319 -16.71 -4.29 -1.65
C ALA A 319 -17.81 -3.97 -2.67
N ALA A 320 -17.82 -2.73 -3.16
CA ALA A 320 -18.73 -2.35 -4.24
C ALA A 320 -18.45 -3.19 -5.50
N ASP A 321 -19.50 -3.51 -6.24
CA ASP A 321 -19.36 -4.15 -7.55
C ASP A 321 -18.43 -3.36 -8.46
N ALA A 322 -17.64 -4.06 -9.26
CA ALA A 322 -16.74 -3.43 -10.19
C ALA A 322 -17.53 -2.62 -11.25
N GLY A 323 -17.18 -1.34 -11.36
CA GLY A 323 -17.74 -0.42 -12.34
C GLY A 323 -16.65 0.33 -13.09
N GLU A 324 -16.97 0.86 -14.27
CA GLU A 324 -16.03 1.64 -15.08
C GLU A 324 -16.39 3.12 -15.08
N LEU A 325 -15.38 3.96 -15.00
CA LEU A 325 -15.49 5.41 -15.09
C LEU A 325 -15.08 5.88 -16.50
N PRO A 326 -15.79 6.87 -17.08
CA PRO A 326 -15.47 7.41 -18.40
C PRO A 326 -14.29 8.39 -18.36
N LEU A 327 -13.19 8.02 -17.66
CA LEU A 327 -11.99 8.82 -17.56
C LEU A 327 -10.92 8.33 -18.54
N ALA A 328 -9.94 9.19 -18.83
CA ALA A 328 -8.83 8.84 -19.72
C ALA A 328 -7.94 7.74 -19.14
N GLY A 329 -7.83 7.69 -17.80
CA GLY A 329 -6.91 6.83 -17.09
C GLY A 329 -5.48 7.39 -17.05
N TYR A 330 -4.69 6.88 -16.14
CA TYR A 330 -3.28 7.24 -16.02
C TYR A 330 -2.55 6.90 -17.32
N ARG A 331 -1.95 7.92 -17.98
CA ARG A 331 -1.27 7.78 -19.27
C ARG A 331 -2.11 7.02 -20.31
N GLU A 332 -3.42 7.34 -20.35
CA GLU A 332 -4.42 6.74 -21.27
C GLU A 332 -4.68 5.24 -21.05
N SER A 333 -4.34 4.70 -19.89
CA SER A 333 -4.60 3.30 -19.52
C SER A 333 -6.06 3.12 -19.10
N ARG A 334 -6.80 2.31 -19.82
CA ARG A 334 -8.23 2.04 -19.61
C ARG A 334 -8.49 0.55 -19.40
N PRO A 335 -9.59 0.18 -18.72
CA PRO A 335 -10.60 1.03 -18.10
C PRO A 335 -10.13 1.66 -16.77
N VAL A 336 -10.73 2.79 -16.38
CA VAL A 336 -10.65 3.28 -15.00
C VAL A 336 -11.74 2.62 -14.20
N ARG A 337 -11.40 1.90 -13.13
CA ARG A 337 -12.33 1.08 -12.35
C ARG A 337 -12.55 1.65 -10.95
N ILE A 338 -13.77 1.41 -10.45
CA ILE A 338 -14.15 1.55 -9.04
C ILE A 338 -14.84 0.27 -8.62
N GLY A 339 -14.71 -0.10 -7.34
CA GLY A 339 -15.16 -1.42 -6.89
C GLY A 339 -14.21 -2.54 -7.30
N ASN A 340 -14.46 -3.77 -6.79
CA ASN A 340 -13.60 -4.90 -7.10
C ASN A 340 -14.39 -6.21 -7.20
N ALA A 341 -14.18 -6.94 -8.30
CA ALA A 341 -14.88 -8.19 -8.62
C ALA A 341 -14.36 -9.39 -7.79
N ALA A 342 -13.21 -9.30 -7.13
CA ALA A 342 -12.68 -10.38 -6.29
C ALA A 342 -13.55 -10.65 -5.04
N ASN A 343 -14.55 -9.81 -4.79
CA ASN A 343 -15.51 -9.99 -3.69
C ASN A 343 -16.22 -11.36 -3.67
N ASP A 344 -16.45 -11.96 -4.84
CA ASP A 344 -17.12 -13.26 -4.99
C ASP A 344 -16.15 -14.44 -5.13
N GLN A 345 -14.84 -14.20 -4.97
CA GLN A 345 -13.83 -15.25 -5.11
C GLN A 345 -13.69 -16.09 -3.83
N LEU A 346 -13.45 -17.39 -4.00
CA LEU A 346 -12.93 -18.23 -2.93
C LEU A 346 -11.40 -18.13 -2.91
N GLN A 347 -10.85 -17.58 -1.84
CA GLN A 347 -9.41 -17.43 -1.62
C GLN A 347 -9.04 -18.12 -0.29
N LEU A 348 -8.63 -19.40 -0.35
CA LEU A 348 -8.27 -20.18 0.84
C LEU A 348 -6.97 -19.67 1.48
N ASP A 349 -6.09 -19.07 0.69
CA ASP A 349 -4.84 -18.48 1.16
C ASP A 349 -5.06 -17.29 2.09
N GLY A 350 -6.06 -16.44 1.82
CA GLY A 350 -6.44 -15.35 2.70
C GLY A 350 -6.82 -15.84 4.10
N LEU A 351 -7.63 -16.88 4.18
CA LEU A 351 -8.01 -17.50 5.45
C LEU A 351 -6.82 -18.13 6.19
N GLY A 352 -5.90 -18.78 5.46
CA GLY A 352 -4.67 -19.33 6.02
C GLY A 352 -3.76 -18.24 6.61
N ASN A 353 -3.62 -17.10 5.93
CA ASN A 353 -2.87 -15.94 6.43
C ASN A 353 -3.47 -15.35 7.71
N VAL A 354 -4.81 -15.31 7.83
CA VAL A 354 -5.50 -14.89 9.07
C VAL A 354 -5.12 -15.78 10.25
N LEU A 355 -5.05 -17.10 10.07
CA LEU A 355 -4.65 -18.02 11.14
C LEU A 355 -3.19 -17.80 11.57
N LEU A 356 -2.27 -17.58 10.62
CA LEU A 356 -0.87 -17.26 10.95
C LEU A 356 -0.75 -15.94 11.70
N ALA A 357 -1.45 -14.91 11.29
CA ALA A 357 -1.47 -13.62 11.97
C ALA A 357 -2.03 -13.76 13.40
N ALA A 358 -3.14 -14.49 13.57
CA ALA A 358 -3.73 -14.76 14.88
C ALA A 358 -2.73 -15.46 15.82
N LYS A 359 -2.02 -16.48 15.33
CA LYS A 359 -0.96 -17.17 16.11
C LYS A 359 0.11 -16.21 16.61
N LEU A 360 0.60 -15.33 15.74
CA LEU A 360 1.64 -14.35 16.12
C LEU A 360 1.11 -13.36 17.17
N ILE A 361 -0.12 -12.88 17.00
CA ILE A 361 -0.77 -11.98 17.94
C ILE A 361 -0.96 -12.69 19.30
N TYR A 362 -1.49 -13.92 19.33
CA TYR A 362 -1.68 -14.68 20.57
C TYR A 362 -0.37 -15.00 21.28
N GLY A 363 0.71 -15.23 20.54
CA GLY A 363 2.05 -15.43 21.11
C GLY A 363 2.69 -14.16 21.68
N SER A 364 2.17 -12.98 21.34
CA SER A 364 2.67 -11.68 21.78
C SER A 364 1.83 -11.02 22.88
N THR A 365 0.63 -11.55 23.15
CA THR A 365 -0.32 -11.06 24.16
C THR A 365 -0.39 -12.08 25.29
N ASP A 366 -0.28 -11.63 26.55
CA ASP A 366 -0.27 -12.48 27.75
C ASP A 366 -1.54 -13.37 27.86
N ALA A 367 -1.54 -14.48 27.15
CA ALA A 367 -2.58 -15.50 27.10
C ALA A 367 -3.98 -15.07 26.62
N GLU A 368 -4.18 -13.83 26.21
CA GLU A 368 -5.44 -13.41 25.61
C GLU A 368 -5.52 -13.89 24.14
N ARG A 369 -6.69 -14.42 23.77
CA ARG A 369 -6.98 -14.87 22.41
C ARG A 369 -8.16 -14.06 21.85
N PRO A 370 -7.94 -12.78 21.48
CA PRO A 370 -9.00 -11.95 20.95
C PRO A 370 -9.60 -12.62 19.68
N HIS A 371 -10.91 -12.55 19.54
CA HIS A 371 -11.66 -13.10 18.40
C HIS A 371 -11.53 -14.62 18.20
N TRP A 372 -11.16 -15.39 19.24
CA TRP A 372 -10.94 -16.84 19.15
C TRP A 372 -12.10 -17.60 18.49
N ALA A 373 -13.33 -17.24 18.80
CA ALA A 373 -14.52 -17.91 18.21
C ALA A 373 -14.52 -17.84 16.68
N THR A 374 -14.18 -16.68 16.09
CA THR A 374 -14.09 -16.52 14.64
C THR A 374 -12.86 -17.24 14.07
N VAL A 375 -11.71 -17.11 14.71
CA VAL A 375 -10.46 -17.77 14.28
C VAL A 375 -10.63 -19.30 14.31
N SER A 376 -11.24 -19.84 15.36
CA SER A 376 -11.54 -21.27 15.48
C SER A 376 -12.50 -21.77 14.40
N GLU A 377 -13.53 -20.98 14.04
CA GLU A 377 -14.46 -21.31 12.96
C GLU A 377 -13.77 -21.29 11.58
N VAL A 378 -12.88 -20.32 11.33
CA VAL A 378 -12.04 -20.29 10.11
C VAL A 378 -11.17 -21.56 10.02
N ALA A 379 -10.59 -21.99 11.14
CA ALA A 379 -9.80 -23.22 11.18
C ALA A 379 -10.65 -24.47 10.94
N ASP A 380 -11.86 -24.57 11.53
CA ASP A 380 -12.79 -25.67 11.25
C ASP A 380 -13.23 -25.70 9.78
N TYR A 381 -13.53 -24.54 9.19
CA TYR A 381 -13.86 -24.43 7.78
C TYR A 381 -12.70 -24.93 6.91
N LEU A 382 -11.50 -24.41 7.11
CA LEU A 382 -10.32 -24.80 6.34
C LEU A 382 -10.00 -26.29 6.47
N ALA A 383 -10.14 -26.87 7.65
CA ALA A 383 -9.93 -28.30 7.86
C ALA A 383 -10.92 -29.18 7.07
N GLY A 384 -12.14 -28.68 6.82
CA GLY A 384 -13.15 -29.37 6.01
C GLY A 384 -13.09 -29.09 4.50
N HIS A 385 -12.52 -27.94 4.09
CA HIS A 385 -12.63 -27.43 2.71
C HIS A 385 -11.29 -27.21 2.00
N TRP A 386 -10.15 -27.55 2.64
CA TRP A 386 -8.82 -27.33 2.07
C TRP A 386 -8.64 -27.94 0.67
N ASN A 387 -9.37 -29.03 0.37
CA ASN A 387 -9.28 -29.73 -0.93
C ASN A 387 -10.20 -29.13 -2.01
N GLU A 388 -10.84 -27.99 -1.75
CA GLU A 388 -11.53 -27.28 -2.82
C GLU A 388 -10.55 -26.53 -3.72
N PRO A 389 -10.84 -26.45 -5.04
CA PRO A 389 -10.14 -25.53 -5.91
C PRO A 389 -10.56 -24.09 -5.56
N ASP A 390 -9.59 -23.18 -5.56
CA ASP A 390 -9.78 -21.77 -5.22
C ASP A 390 -9.21 -20.85 -6.31
N HIS A 391 -9.20 -19.53 -6.10
CA HIS A 391 -8.66 -18.55 -7.05
C HIS A 391 -7.19 -18.22 -6.81
N GLY A 392 -6.59 -18.77 -5.74
CA GLY A 392 -5.18 -18.59 -5.41
C GLY A 392 -4.80 -17.16 -4.99
N ILE A 393 -3.51 -16.99 -4.69
CA ILE A 393 -2.96 -15.73 -4.18
C ILE A 393 -3.03 -14.57 -5.19
N TRP A 394 -3.10 -14.89 -6.49
CA TRP A 394 -3.13 -13.90 -7.59
C TRP A 394 -4.54 -13.62 -8.13
N GLU A 395 -5.58 -14.15 -7.48
CA GLU A 395 -6.98 -13.86 -7.84
C GLU A 395 -7.33 -14.29 -9.27
N GLU A 396 -6.78 -15.43 -9.69
CA GLU A 396 -6.97 -15.95 -11.04
C GLU A 396 -8.45 -16.25 -11.34
N GLU A 397 -8.85 -16.08 -12.60
CA GLU A 397 -10.24 -16.33 -13.00
C GLU A 397 -10.65 -17.81 -12.83
N THR A 398 -9.69 -18.72 -13.00
CA THR A 398 -9.93 -20.16 -12.95
C THR A 398 -9.62 -20.72 -11.56
N ARG A 399 -10.60 -21.37 -10.94
CA ARG A 399 -10.41 -22.10 -9.69
C ARG A 399 -9.60 -23.38 -9.94
N LEU A 400 -8.41 -23.45 -9.31
CA LEU A 400 -7.51 -24.59 -9.38
C LEU A 400 -7.00 -24.95 -7.97
N HIS A 401 -6.28 -26.06 -7.86
CA HIS A 401 -5.56 -26.39 -6.62
C HIS A 401 -4.19 -25.68 -6.62
N TYR A 402 -4.20 -24.41 -6.21
CA TYR A 402 -2.96 -23.62 -6.08
C TYR A 402 -2.13 -24.15 -4.91
N THR A 403 -0.86 -24.44 -5.16
CA THR A 403 0.06 -24.99 -4.15
C THR A 403 0.24 -24.04 -2.98
N SER A 404 0.36 -22.72 -3.24
CA SER A 404 0.47 -21.70 -2.20
C SER A 404 -0.72 -21.69 -1.25
N SER A 405 -1.95 -21.82 -1.77
CA SER A 405 -3.16 -21.93 -0.94
C SER A 405 -3.12 -23.16 -0.04
N LYS A 406 -2.74 -24.33 -0.57
CA LYS A 406 -2.64 -25.56 0.22
C LYS A 406 -1.58 -25.43 1.32
N VAL A 407 -0.42 -24.90 0.98
CA VAL A 407 0.68 -24.71 1.92
C VAL A 407 0.32 -23.77 3.05
N ILE A 408 -0.24 -22.58 2.75
CA ILE A 408 -0.58 -21.59 3.79
C ILE A 408 -1.72 -22.08 4.68
N VAL A 409 -2.69 -22.83 4.15
CA VAL A 409 -3.75 -23.48 4.93
C VAL A 409 -3.15 -24.48 5.91
N ALA A 410 -2.21 -25.34 5.47
CA ALA A 410 -1.54 -26.27 6.36
C ALA A 410 -0.76 -25.55 7.47
N CYS A 411 -0.04 -24.49 7.13
CA CYS A 411 0.70 -23.67 8.10
C CYS A 411 -0.22 -22.98 9.10
N GLY A 412 -1.32 -22.41 8.62
CA GLY A 412 -2.33 -21.76 9.47
C GLY A 412 -2.93 -22.74 10.47
N LEU A 413 -3.42 -23.90 10.00
CA LEU A 413 -4.01 -24.93 10.85
C LEU A 413 -3.02 -25.47 11.89
N ASP A 414 -1.79 -25.79 11.47
CA ASP A 414 -0.75 -26.29 12.38
C ASP A 414 -0.39 -25.26 13.47
N SER A 415 -0.30 -23.99 13.07
CA SER A 415 0.06 -22.89 13.96
C SER A 415 -0.97 -22.63 15.04
N ILE A 416 -2.28 -22.85 14.73
CA ILE A 416 -3.39 -22.53 15.63
C ILE A 416 -3.85 -23.76 16.46
N ALA A 417 -3.48 -24.97 16.06
CA ALA A 417 -3.91 -26.20 16.72
C ALA A 417 -3.54 -26.28 18.20
N GLY A 418 -2.46 -25.63 18.63
CA GLY A 418 -2.05 -25.56 20.02
C GLY A 418 -2.93 -24.68 20.92
N PHE A 419 -3.80 -23.85 20.33
CA PHE A 419 -4.70 -22.96 21.04
C PHE A 419 -6.12 -23.53 21.19
N ALA A 420 -6.43 -24.67 20.57
CA ALA A 420 -7.75 -25.29 20.64
C ALA A 420 -8.08 -25.73 22.07
N ASP A 421 -9.28 -25.40 22.54
CA ASP A 421 -9.76 -25.79 23.87
C ASP A 421 -10.20 -27.28 23.89
N ASP A 422 -10.64 -27.83 22.76
CA ASP A 422 -11.00 -29.23 22.56
C ASP A 422 -9.87 -30.01 21.86
N PRO A 423 -9.27 -31.02 22.52
CA PRO A 423 -8.26 -31.87 21.90
C PRO A 423 -8.73 -32.58 20.61
N ALA A 424 -10.03 -32.91 20.50
CA ALA A 424 -10.57 -33.52 19.30
C ALA A 424 -10.60 -32.53 18.12
N GLN A 425 -10.87 -31.25 18.38
CA GLN A 425 -10.79 -30.19 17.39
C GLN A 425 -9.34 -30.02 16.91
N ALA A 426 -8.39 -29.92 17.83
CA ALA A 426 -6.96 -29.84 17.51
C ALA A 426 -6.50 -31.02 16.62
N GLU A 427 -6.99 -32.23 16.92
CA GLU A 427 -6.63 -33.41 16.15
C GLU A 427 -7.27 -33.40 14.73
N ARG A 428 -8.49 -32.90 14.57
CA ARG A 428 -9.08 -32.69 13.23
C ARG A 428 -8.21 -31.75 12.39
N TRP A 429 -7.75 -30.62 12.97
CA TRP A 429 -6.88 -29.68 12.26
C TRP A 429 -5.55 -30.31 11.87
N ARG A 430 -4.90 -31.04 12.79
CA ARG A 430 -3.65 -31.77 12.52
C ARG A 430 -3.83 -32.88 11.49
N ALA A 431 -4.98 -33.55 11.46
CA ALA A 431 -5.30 -34.52 10.42
C ALA A 431 -5.35 -33.88 9.03
N ALA A 432 -6.07 -32.74 8.90
CA ALA A 432 -6.10 -31.97 7.67
C ALA A 432 -4.67 -31.52 7.24
N VAL A 433 -3.83 -31.09 8.18
CA VAL A 433 -2.41 -30.76 7.87
C VAL A 433 -1.67 -31.95 7.28
N ARG A 434 -1.84 -33.16 7.83
CA ARG A 434 -1.20 -34.38 7.29
C ARG A 434 -1.68 -34.67 5.87
N ASP A 435 -2.99 -34.56 5.63
CA ASP A 435 -3.58 -34.80 4.32
C ASP A 435 -3.12 -33.79 3.28
N ILE A 436 -3.07 -32.49 3.65
CA ILE A 436 -2.53 -31.42 2.79
C ILE A 436 -1.07 -31.69 2.44
N ARG A 437 -0.24 -32.06 3.44
CA ARG A 437 1.18 -32.36 3.19
C ARG A 437 1.36 -33.55 2.26
N ALA A 438 0.53 -34.59 2.39
CA ALA A 438 0.54 -35.75 1.50
C ALA A 438 0.12 -35.34 0.08
N PHE A 439 -0.92 -34.52 -0.06
CA PHE A 439 -1.38 -33.99 -1.35
C PHE A 439 -0.30 -33.14 -2.03
N VAL A 440 0.31 -32.20 -1.32
CA VAL A 440 1.38 -31.35 -1.88
C VAL A 440 2.57 -32.19 -2.33
N ALA A 441 2.95 -33.21 -1.56
CA ALA A 441 4.07 -34.08 -1.90
C ALA A 441 3.79 -34.96 -3.13
N SER A 442 2.55 -35.39 -3.37
CA SER A 442 2.18 -36.24 -4.51
C SER A 442 1.79 -35.46 -5.76
N GLU A 443 1.11 -34.32 -5.63
CA GLU A 443 0.46 -33.64 -6.74
C GLU A 443 1.08 -32.29 -7.11
N CYS A 444 1.84 -31.65 -6.19
CA CYS A 444 2.29 -30.26 -6.36
C CYS A 444 3.80 -30.13 -6.62
N LEU A 445 4.43 -31.16 -7.17
CA LEU A 445 5.84 -31.09 -7.60
C LEU A 445 5.96 -31.20 -9.11
N THR A 446 6.81 -30.37 -9.70
CA THR A 446 7.16 -30.46 -11.13
C THR A 446 8.05 -31.69 -11.40
N ALA A 447 8.27 -32.03 -12.68
CA ALA A 447 9.21 -33.07 -13.06
C ALA A 447 10.66 -32.81 -12.60
N GLU A 448 11.02 -31.52 -12.37
CA GLU A 448 12.33 -31.12 -11.81
C GLU A 448 12.38 -31.21 -10.28
N GLY A 449 11.25 -31.56 -9.62
CA GLY A 449 11.12 -31.61 -8.16
C GLY A 449 10.92 -30.25 -7.49
N ALA A 450 10.62 -29.22 -8.24
CA ALA A 450 10.25 -27.91 -7.71
C ALA A 450 8.78 -27.88 -7.30
N TYR A 451 8.39 -27.02 -6.37
CA TYR A 451 6.97 -26.77 -6.06
C TYR A 451 6.27 -26.13 -7.26
N ALA A 452 5.31 -26.82 -7.83
CA ALA A 452 4.50 -26.34 -8.93
C ALA A 452 3.53 -25.24 -8.45
N SER A 453 3.17 -24.30 -9.31
CA SER A 453 2.16 -23.27 -9.04
C SER A 453 0.80 -23.89 -8.70
N VAL A 454 0.40 -24.91 -9.48
CA VAL A 454 -0.85 -25.66 -9.31
C VAL A 454 -0.59 -27.17 -9.32
N ALA A 455 -1.46 -27.94 -8.69
CA ALA A 455 -1.38 -29.40 -8.68
C ALA A 455 -1.37 -29.96 -10.12
N GLY A 456 -0.42 -30.87 -10.41
CA GLY A 456 -0.20 -31.43 -11.75
C GLY A 456 0.41 -30.45 -12.76
N GLY A 457 0.75 -29.22 -12.36
CA GLY A 457 1.35 -28.20 -13.22
C GLY A 457 2.86 -28.37 -13.41
N ALA A 458 3.42 -27.63 -14.37
CA ALA A 458 4.86 -27.59 -14.64
C ALA A 458 5.51 -26.25 -14.25
N ASP A 459 4.71 -25.20 -14.12
CA ASP A 459 5.18 -23.86 -13.81
C ASP A 459 5.37 -23.66 -12.31
N VAL A 460 6.27 -22.78 -11.93
CA VAL A 460 6.56 -22.38 -10.56
C VAL A 460 6.02 -20.98 -10.34
N ASP A 461 5.76 -20.62 -9.09
CA ASP A 461 5.24 -19.32 -8.68
C ASP A 461 6.15 -18.70 -7.61
N VAL A 462 6.34 -17.38 -7.65
CA VAL A 462 7.23 -16.67 -6.73
C VAL A 462 6.77 -16.77 -5.27
N SER A 463 5.47 -17.01 -5.01
CA SER A 463 4.93 -17.21 -3.66
C SER A 463 5.53 -18.45 -2.96
N ALA A 464 6.09 -19.41 -3.72
CA ALA A 464 6.78 -20.57 -3.15
C ALA A 464 8.03 -20.17 -2.31
N ALA A 465 8.61 -18.99 -2.54
CA ALA A 465 9.68 -18.45 -1.69
C ALA A 465 9.24 -18.24 -0.23
N LEU A 466 7.93 -18.11 0.03
CA LEU A 466 7.35 -17.96 1.37
C LEU A 466 7.19 -19.28 2.14
N PHE A 467 7.33 -20.45 1.50
CA PHE A 467 7.10 -21.72 2.19
C PHE A 467 8.01 -21.94 3.41
N PRO A 468 9.31 -21.60 3.37
CA PRO A 468 10.14 -21.60 4.57
C PRO A 468 9.80 -20.46 5.57
N VAL A 469 9.35 -19.30 5.09
CA VAL A 469 8.92 -18.16 5.93
C VAL A 469 7.70 -18.57 6.77
N TRP A 470 6.77 -19.30 6.18
CA TRP A 470 5.59 -19.86 6.84
C TRP A 470 5.88 -21.11 7.68
N ALA A 471 7.15 -21.55 7.72
CA ALA A 471 7.59 -22.76 8.40
C ALA A 471 6.95 -24.06 7.86
N TYR A 472 6.49 -24.07 6.59
CA TYR A 472 6.01 -25.28 5.93
C TYR A 472 7.13 -26.29 5.72
N THR A 473 8.27 -25.83 5.27
CA THR A 473 9.45 -26.65 4.99
C THR A 473 10.74 -25.88 5.33
N ARG A 474 11.88 -26.55 5.34
CA ARG A 474 13.18 -25.89 5.51
C ARG A 474 13.63 -25.29 4.18
N ALA A 475 14.39 -24.22 4.23
CA ALA A 475 14.92 -23.55 3.03
C ALA A 475 15.98 -24.37 2.27
N ASP A 476 16.54 -25.42 2.89
CA ASP A 476 17.59 -26.27 2.34
C ASP A 476 17.09 -27.63 1.82
N THR A 477 15.77 -27.87 1.74
CA THR A 477 15.24 -29.11 1.17
C THR A 477 15.45 -29.18 -0.35
N PRO A 478 15.52 -30.39 -0.91
CA PRO A 478 15.70 -30.58 -2.35
C PRO A 478 14.65 -29.84 -3.19
N GLU A 479 13.38 -29.86 -2.73
CA GLU A 479 12.24 -29.22 -3.40
C GLU A 479 12.40 -27.69 -3.42
N MET A 480 12.80 -27.09 -2.29
CA MET A 480 13.05 -25.64 -2.23
C MET A 480 14.25 -25.22 -3.07
N ILE A 481 15.32 -26.03 -3.07
CA ILE A 481 16.50 -25.77 -3.91
C ILE A 481 16.11 -25.83 -5.39
N ALA A 482 15.31 -26.82 -5.80
CA ALA A 482 14.80 -26.94 -7.17
C ALA A 482 13.90 -25.74 -7.52
N THR A 483 12.97 -25.37 -6.63
CA THR A 483 12.08 -24.22 -6.79
C THR A 483 12.85 -22.92 -7.02
N MET A 484 13.85 -22.64 -6.20
CA MET A 484 14.63 -21.42 -6.32
C MET A 484 15.47 -21.39 -7.61
N LYS A 485 15.98 -22.54 -8.08
CA LYS A 485 16.67 -22.62 -9.38
C LYS A 485 15.75 -22.26 -10.54
N VAL A 486 14.49 -22.73 -10.51
CA VAL A 486 13.50 -22.40 -11.54
C VAL A 486 13.15 -20.92 -11.47
N LEU A 487 12.86 -20.37 -10.28
CA LEU A 487 12.56 -18.95 -10.11
C LEU A 487 13.69 -18.06 -10.64
N GLU A 488 14.94 -18.38 -10.33
CA GLU A 488 16.09 -17.61 -10.81
C GLU A 488 16.32 -17.72 -12.32
N ARG A 489 16.06 -18.89 -12.90
CA ARG A 489 16.22 -19.13 -14.34
C ARG A 489 15.11 -18.45 -15.15
N ASP A 490 13.85 -18.58 -14.71
CA ASP A 490 12.69 -18.28 -15.54
C ASP A 490 11.99 -16.97 -15.14
N HIS A 491 11.98 -16.62 -13.85
CA HIS A 491 11.27 -15.43 -13.34
C HIS A 491 12.17 -14.20 -13.15
N SER A 492 13.48 -14.34 -13.21
CA SER A 492 14.40 -13.26 -12.87
C SER A 492 15.47 -13.05 -13.95
N PRO A 493 15.23 -12.17 -14.94
CA PRO A 493 16.19 -11.89 -16.00
C PRO A 493 17.53 -11.34 -15.52
N ASP A 494 17.57 -10.61 -14.41
CA ASP A 494 18.77 -10.01 -13.81
C ASP A 494 19.27 -10.75 -12.54
N GLY A 495 18.57 -11.81 -12.11
CA GLY A 495 18.87 -12.56 -10.90
C GLY A 495 18.51 -11.85 -9.59
N LEU A 496 17.88 -10.69 -9.63
CA LEU A 496 17.60 -9.82 -8.47
C LEU A 496 16.14 -9.37 -8.38
N LEU A 497 15.46 -9.15 -9.50
CA LEU A 497 14.05 -8.82 -9.58
C LEU A 497 13.25 -10.02 -10.09
N PHE A 498 12.09 -10.28 -9.51
CA PHE A 498 11.31 -11.48 -9.80
C PHE A 498 9.90 -11.13 -10.28
N ARG A 499 9.47 -11.76 -11.37
CA ARG A 499 8.07 -11.77 -11.81
C ARG A 499 7.24 -12.67 -10.91
N ARG A 500 5.94 -12.40 -10.75
CA ARG A 500 5.07 -13.22 -9.89
C ARG A 500 4.79 -14.59 -10.48
N THR A 501 4.36 -14.63 -11.75
CA THR A 501 4.00 -15.88 -12.46
C THR A 501 4.34 -15.77 -13.93
N LEU A 502 4.41 -16.88 -14.65
CA LEU A 502 4.59 -16.92 -16.11
C LEU A 502 3.35 -17.46 -16.83
N VAL A 503 2.29 -17.78 -16.10
CA VAL A 503 1.11 -18.48 -16.63
C VAL A 503 0.09 -17.53 -17.27
N CYS A 504 0.06 -16.25 -16.89
CA CYS A 504 -0.88 -15.29 -17.48
C CYS A 504 -0.51 -14.89 -18.91
N ALA A 505 -1.50 -14.59 -19.73
CA ALA A 505 -1.32 -14.23 -21.15
C ALA A 505 -0.38 -13.03 -21.37
N ASP A 506 -0.30 -12.12 -20.38
CA ASP A 506 0.49 -10.89 -20.43
C ASP A 506 1.81 -11.00 -19.63
N ALA A 507 2.15 -12.18 -19.11
CA ALA A 507 3.33 -12.41 -18.26
C ALA A 507 4.64 -11.89 -18.86
N ALA A 508 4.77 -11.90 -20.19
CA ALA A 508 5.96 -11.39 -20.88
C ALA A 508 6.09 -9.85 -20.84
N GLN A 509 4.99 -9.13 -20.59
CA GLN A 509 4.93 -7.68 -20.53
C GLN A 509 4.82 -7.15 -19.10
N GLU A 510 4.50 -8.02 -18.13
CA GLU A 510 4.40 -7.68 -16.72
C GLU A 510 5.77 -7.32 -16.14
N GLY A 511 5.78 -6.35 -15.24
CA GLY A 511 6.96 -5.93 -14.50
C GLY A 511 7.45 -6.97 -13.50
N ALA A 512 8.48 -6.64 -12.75
CA ALA A 512 8.89 -7.41 -11.59
C ALA A 512 7.96 -7.07 -10.41
N PHE A 513 7.40 -8.08 -9.79
CA PHE A 513 6.54 -7.94 -8.62
C PHE A 513 7.40 -7.71 -7.38
N LEU A 514 7.35 -6.48 -6.82
CA LEU A 514 8.29 -6.07 -5.77
C LEU A 514 8.11 -6.87 -4.47
N ALA A 515 6.88 -7.22 -4.10
CA ALA A 515 6.66 -8.06 -2.92
C ALA A 515 7.25 -9.47 -3.13
N GLY A 516 7.05 -10.09 -4.29
CA GLY A 516 7.64 -11.39 -4.63
C GLY A 516 9.17 -11.35 -4.64
N THR A 517 9.74 -10.28 -5.15
CA THR A 517 11.20 -10.01 -5.09
C THR A 517 11.69 -10.01 -3.63
N LEU A 518 10.97 -9.32 -2.73
CA LEU A 518 11.31 -9.26 -1.31
C LEU A 518 11.08 -10.61 -0.60
N TRP A 519 10.10 -11.44 -1.03
CA TRP A 519 9.94 -12.81 -0.52
C TRP A 519 11.13 -13.71 -0.86
N VAL A 520 11.72 -13.52 -2.03
CA VAL A 520 12.97 -14.20 -2.38
C VAL A 520 14.12 -13.74 -1.48
N ALA A 521 14.17 -12.45 -1.10
CA ALA A 521 15.13 -11.99 -0.10
C ALA A 521 14.91 -12.62 1.28
N HIS A 522 13.65 -12.76 1.73
CA HIS A 522 13.30 -13.53 2.93
C HIS A 522 13.87 -14.96 2.89
N TYR A 523 13.62 -15.67 1.77
CA TYR A 523 14.13 -17.03 1.59
C TYR A 523 15.64 -17.11 1.79
N TRP A 524 16.41 -16.21 1.14
CA TRP A 524 17.87 -16.23 1.24
C TRP A 524 18.36 -15.85 2.64
N ALA A 525 17.68 -14.98 3.34
CA ALA A 525 17.99 -14.67 4.73
C ALA A 525 17.79 -15.89 5.64
N ILE A 526 16.63 -16.57 5.55
CA ILE A 526 16.32 -17.78 6.32
C ILE A 526 17.26 -18.92 5.97
N ARG A 527 17.71 -19.01 4.72
CA ARG A 527 18.69 -20.00 4.29
C ARG A 527 20.10 -19.77 4.88
N GLY A 528 20.36 -18.63 5.49
CA GLY A 528 21.68 -18.26 6.02
C GLY A 528 22.62 -17.70 4.94
N GLU A 529 22.06 -17.05 3.92
CA GLU A 529 22.81 -16.33 2.88
C GLU A 529 22.50 -14.82 2.89
N PRO A 530 22.85 -14.10 3.97
CA PRO A 530 22.47 -12.70 4.16
C PRO A 530 23.05 -11.77 3.09
N ALA A 531 24.21 -12.08 2.55
CA ALA A 531 24.82 -11.30 1.47
C ALA A 531 23.96 -11.34 0.18
N ARG A 532 23.29 -12.46 -0.09
CA ARG A 532 22.39 -12.62 -1.23
C ARG A 532 21.07 -11.90 -0.99
N ALA A 533 20.49 -12.04 0.20
CA ALA A 533 19.30 -11.31 0.62
C ALA A 533 19.51 -9.78 0.50
N ARG A 534 20.68 -9.27 0.94
CA ARG A 534 21.04 -7.86 0.80
C ARG A 534 20.98 -7.36 -0.64
N ARG A 535 21.62 -8.07 -1.57
CA ARG A 535 21.63 -7.64 -2.99
C ARG A 535 20.22 -7.53 -3.58
N ILE A 536 19.32 -8.43 -3.18
CA ILE A 536 17.92 -8.39 -3.64
C ILE A 536 17.17 -7.21 -2.99
N ILE A 537 17.36 -6.98 -1.69
CA ILE A 537 16.77 -5.83 -1.00
C ILE A 537 17.30 -4.52 -1.60
N ASP A 538 18.62 -4.39 -1.81
CA ASP A 538 19.21 -3.21 -2.42
C ASP A 538 18.60 -2.94 -3.81
N ARG A 539 18.45 -4.01 -4.61
CA ARG A 539 17.83 -3.91 -5.94
C ARG A 539 16.37 -3.48 -5.89
N ALA A 540 15.58 -3.99 -4.93
CA ALA A 540 14.21 -3.55 -4.72
C ALA A 540 14.15 -2.08 -4.28
N LEU A 541 15.08 -1.63 -3.43
CA LEU A 541 15.18 -0.25 -2.96
C LEU A 541 15.51 0.76 -4.07
N ASP A 542 16.14 0.35 -5.18
CA ASP A 542 16.31 1.20 -6.37
C ASP A 542 14.97 1.70 -6.94
N TYR A 543 13.88 0.97 -6.66
CA TYR A 543 12.52 1.32 -7.06
C TYR A 543 11.71 1.98 -5.93
N ALA A 544 12.26 2.20 -4.75
CA ALA A 544 11.67 3.12 -3.79
C ALA A 544 11.85 4.56 -4.28
N ASN A 545 10.87 5.40 -4.04
CA ASN A 545 11.06 6.83 -4.31
C ASN A 545 11.88 7.51 -3.20
N ASP A 546 12.14 8.81 -3.35
CA ASP A 546 12.91 9.62 -2.39
C ASP A 546 12.27 9.73 -0.99
N LEU A 547 11.02 9.28 -0.83
CA LEU A 547 10.29 9.20 0.44
C LEU A 547 10.18 7.76 0.98
N GLY A 548 10.82 6.78 0.33
CA GLY A 548 10.78 5.37 0.69
C GLY A 548 9.49 4.64 0.35
N LEU A 549 8.66 5.20 -0.56
CA LEU A 549 7.40 4.60 -0.98
C LEU A 549 7.56 3.75 -2.24
N PHE A 550 6.80 2.65 -2.32
CA PHE A 550 6.79 1.72 -3.45
C PHE A 550 5.43 1.65 -4.12
N ALA A 551 5.43 1.47 -5.45
CA ALA A 551 4.30 0.92 -6.18
C ALA A 551 4.32 -0.62 -6.11
N GLU A 552 3.38 -1.27 -6.75
CA GLU A 552 3.22 -2.72 -6.78
C GLU A 552 4.36 -3.42 -7.54
N GLU A 553 4.72 -2.88 -8.69
CA GLU A 553 5.68 -3.47 -9.60
C GLU A 553 6.76 -2.49 -10.05
N ALA A 554 7.82 -3.04 -10.58
CA ALA A 554 8.92 -2.35 -11.21
C ALA A 554 9.06 -2.82 -12.65
N ASP A 555 9.18 -1.89 -13.59
CA ASP A 555 9.56 -2.22 -14.95
C ASP A 555 11.10 -2.22 -15.07
N PRO A 556 11.75 -3.39 -15.22
CA PRO A 556 13.21 -3.44 -15.30
C PRO A 556 13.78 -2.85 -16.59
N GLN A 557 12.95 -2.64 -17.63
CA GLN A 557 13.39 -2.10 -18.92
C GLN A 557 13.43 -0.58 -18.91
N THR A 558 12.40 0.05 -18.34
CA THR A 558 12.29 1.52 -18.27
C THR A 558 12.81 2.10 -16.96
N GLY A 559 12.89 1.30 -15.90
CA GLY A 559 13.20 1.75 -14.53
C GLY A 559 12.03 2.45 -13.85
N GLU A 560 10.81 2.38 -14.42
CA GLU A 560 9.62 3.00 -13.86
C GLU A 560 8.95 2.10 -12.80
N MET A 561 8.27 2.73 -11.85
CA MET A 561 7.25 2.09 -11.02
C MET A 561 5.95 1.97 -11.79
N VAL A 562 5.25 0.86 -11.65
CA VAL A 562 3.93 0.62 -12.23
C VAL A 562 2.99 -0.02 -11.20
N GLY A 563 1.67 0.02 -11.46
CA GLY A 563 0.65 -0.44 -10.52
C GLY A 563 0.25 0.60 -9.47
N ASN A 564 -0.69 0.23 -8.59
CA ASN A 564 -1.24 1.13 -7.58
C ASN A 564 -0.21 1.52 -6.51
N PHE A 565 -0.41 2.72 -5.89
CA PHE A 565 0.60 3.38 -5.05
C PHE A 565 -0.01 4.08 -3.82
N PRO A 566 0.71 4.08 -2.67
CA PRO A 566 1.76 3.14 -2.33
C PRO A 566 1.13 1.77 -2.03
N GLN A 567 1.86 0.68 -2.29
CA GLN A 567 1.29 -0.65 -2.18
C GLN A 567 1.65 -1.29 -0.84
N SER A 568 0.64 -1.59 0.00
CA SER A 568 0.80 -2.09 1.37
C SER A 568 1.57 -3.41 1.45
N PHE A 569 1.33 -4.29 0.50
CA PHE A 569 1.90 -5.62 0.43
C PHE A 569 3.43 -5.61 0.24
N VAL A 570 3.93 -4.67 -0.59
CA VAL A 570 5.37 -4.46 -0.79
C VAL A 570 6.03 -3.96 0.48
N HIS A 571 5.41 -3.01 1.17
CA HIS A 571 5.93 -2.49 2.44
C HIS A 571 5.96 -3.57 3.54
N ALA A 572 4.93 -4.43 3.62
CA ALA A 572 4.92 -5.56 4.55
C ALA A 572 6.03 -6.58 4.22
N ALA A 573 6.23 -6.88 2.93
CA ALA A 573 7.29 -7.78 2.48
C ALA A 573 8.69 -7.23 2.82
N LEU A 574 8.92 -5.92 2.64
CA LEU A 574 10.20 -5.30 3.00
C LEU A 574 10.47 -5.38 4.52
N ILE A 575 9.48 -5.06 5.34
CA ILE A 575 9.60 -5.17 6.80
C ILE A 575 10.02 -6.59 7.19
N GLY A 576 9.34 -7.59 6.67
CA GLY A 576 9.64 -8.98 6.96
C GLY A 576 11.03 -9.41 6.46
N ALA A 577 11.42 -9.04 5.22
CA ALA A 577 12.75 -9.34 4.67
C ALA A 577 13.87 -8.74 5.53
N VAL A 578 13.69 -7.50 6.00
CA VAL A 578 14.66 -6.83 6.88
C VAL A 578 14.75 -7.52 8.23
N VAL A 579 13.62 -7.95 8.82
CA VAL A 579 13.61 -8.71 10.09
C VAL A 579 14.40 -10.01 9.95
N ASP A 580 14.16 -10.80 8.89
CA ASP A 580 14.86 -12.07 8.67
C ASP A 580 16.34 -11.85 8.35
N LEU A 581 16.67 -10.82 7.59
CA LEU A 581 18.07 -10.47 7.30
C LEU A 581 18.83 -10.10 8.59
N ARG A 582 18.23 -9.30 9.47
CA ARG A 582 18.85 -8.94 10.76
C ARG A 582 19.10 -10.18 11.62
N ALA A 583 18.11 -11.07 11.71
CA ALA A 583 18.27 -12.33 12.44
C ALA A 583 19.39 -13.21 11.85
N ALA A 584 19.51 -13.26 10.52
CA ALA A 584 20.60 -14.01 9.85
C ALA A 584 21.98 -13.40 10.14
N LEU A 585 22.11 -12.07 10.13
CA LEU A 585 23.35 -11.36 10.44
C LEU A 585 23.76 -11.55 11.89
N ASP A 586 22.81 -11.52 12.83
CA ASP A 586 23.06 -11.77 14.26
C ASP A 586 23.54 -13.21 14.47
N ALA A 587 22.93 -14.19 13.78
CA ALA A 587 23.36 -15.58 13.85
C ALA A 587 24.79 -15.77 13.31
N GLU A 588 25.12 -15.12 12.19
CA GLU A 588 26.48 -15.13 11.59
C GLU A 588 27.53 -14.52 12.54
N ALA A 589 27.18 -13.44 13.23
CA ALA A 589 28.04 -12.78 14.21
C ALA A 589 28.28 -13.61 15.48
N MET A 590 27.35 -14.53 15.82
CA MET A 590 27.46 -15.43 16.99
C MET A 590 28.23 -16.72 16.70
N GLU A 591 28.54 -17.07 15.44
CA GLU A 591 29.37 -18.23 15.10
C GLU A 591 30.86 -17.86 15.24
N PRO A 592 31.57 -18.26 16.34
CA PRO A 592 33.00 -17.98 16.47
C PRO A 592 33.79 -18.94 15.59
N GLY A 593 34.35 -18.49 14.46
CA GLY A 593 35.36 -19.27 13.79
C GLY A 593 35.41 -19.32 12.27
N LYS A 594 34.84 -18.35 11.56
CA LYS A 594 35.13 -18.17 10.11
C LYS A 594 35.98 -16.92 9.83
N GLU A 595 37.04 -16.70 10.66
CA GLU A 595 38.08 -15.76 10.30
C GLU A 595 39.09 -16.42 9.35
N ASN A 596 39.21 -15.81 8.16
CA ASN A 596 40.39 -15.83 7.26
C ASN A 596 40.93 -17.20 6.78
N SER A 597 40.29 -17.76 5.77
CA SER A 597 40.98 -18.66 4.84
C SER A 597 41.16 -18.12 3.41
N HIS A 598 41.16 -16.80 3.23
CA HIS A 598 41.54 -16.16 1.97
C HIS A 598 42.58 -15.06 2.18
N ALA A 599 43.79 -15.53 2.65
CA ALA A 599 45.02 -14.77 2.51
C ALA A 599 46.16 -15.78 2.47
N SER A 600 46.41 -16.36 1.31
CA SER A 600 47.72 -16.87 0.87
C SER A 600 47.67 -17.12 -0.63
#